data_07416c217247ee173720dd744b3deb8e
#
_entry.id   07416c217247ee173720dd744b3deb8e
#
_cell.length_a   1.000
_cell.length_b   1.000
_cell.length_c   1.000
_cell.angle_alpha   90.00
_cell.angle_beta   90.00
_cell.angle_gamma   90.00
#
_symmetry.space_group_name_H-M   'P 1'
#
loop_
_entity.id
_entity.type
_entity.pdbx_description
1 polymer ?
#
loop_
_entity_poly.entity_id
_entity_poly.type
_entity_poly.pdbx_seq_one_letter_code
_entity_poly.pdbx_strand_id
1 'polypeptide(L)'
;ACRGAKEQLLTRPELAAVPVVLPGRGAELLGGSRRTELTRAEVESALVDGFFPCVEATARPATRPRSGLAQLGLPYAADPAITRHLAAFLARQAAAAAALGAPAGALLRPTHLLFNGGVTKAPAFRERLLAVLNGWLAADGAPPVRVLPGEDPDLAVARGAAYFALVRRGRGLRIRGGTARAYYVGIESPTPAVPGLEAPVTALCVAPFGVEEGSPP
;
A
#
# COMPACT_ATOMS: atom_id res chain seq x y z
N ALA A 1 -11.29 -5.92 -21.01
CA ALA A 1 -10.27 -5.88 -22.05
C ALA A 1 -8.94 -5.33 -21.50
N CYS A 2 -8.85 -4.07 -21.04
CA CYS A 2 -7.58 -3.43 -20.60
C CYS A 2 -6.88 -4.15 -19.44
N ARG A 3 -7.61 -4.70 -18.46
CA ARG A 3 -7.02 -5.44 -17.35
C ARG A 3 -6.21 -6.65 -17.83
N GLY A 4 -6.77 -7.47 -18.72
CA GLY A 4 -6.08 -8.64 -19.23
C GLY A 4 -4.87 -8.28 -20.11
N ALA A 5 -4.96 -7.22 -20.91
CA ALA A 5 -3.83 -6.72 -21.71
C ALA A 5 -2.69 -6.23 -20.81
N LYS A 6 -3.00 -5.46 -19.76
CA LYS A 6 -2.03 -5.02 -18.76
C LYS A 6 -1.34 -6.20 -18.05
N GLU A 7 -2.12 -7.20 -17.61
CA GLU A 7 -1.56 -8.38 -16.93
C GLU A 7 -0.63 -9.18 -17.84
N GLN A 8 -0.99 -9.33 -19.13
CA GLN A 8 -0.11 -9.97 -20.10
C GLN A 8 1.20 -9.21 -20.30
N LEU A 9 1.14 -7.89 -20.47
CA LEU A 9 2.35 -7.06 -20.63
C LEU A 9 3.26 -7.08 -19.39
N LEU A 10 2.68 -7.13 -18.19
CA LEU A 10 3.47 -7.17 -16.96
C LEU A 10 4.07 -8.54 -16.65
N THR A 11 3.50 -9.63 -17.18
CA THR A 11 3.95 -11.00 -16.89
C THR A 11 4.77 -11.62 -18.00
N ARG A 12 4.68 -11.10 -19.24
CA ARG A 12 5.35 -11.61 -20.42
C ARG A 12 6.31 -10.57 -21.00
N PRO A 13 7.60 -10.61 -20.62
CA PRO A 13 8.58 -9.60 -21.02
C PRO A 13 8.82 -9.53 -22.54
N GLU A 14 8.51 -10.59 -23.27
CA GLU A 14 8.65 -10.68 -24.72
C GLU A 14 7.60 -9.85 -25.49
N LEU A 15 6.47 -9.49 -24.86
CA LEU A 15 5.40 -8.75 -25.52
C LEU A 15 5.68 -7.24 -25.47
N ALA A 16 5.77 -6.59 -26.62
CA ALA A 16 5.89 -5.13 -26.72
C ALA A 16 4.52 -4.41 -26.65
N ALA A 17 3.49 -5.04 -27.21
CA ALA A 17 2.12 -4.51 -27.22
C ALA A 17 1.08 -5.64 -27.22
N VAL A 18 -0.12 -5.34 -26.76
CA VAL A 18 -1.27 -6.25 -26.76
C VAL A 18 -2.49 -5.54 -27.34
N PRO A 19 -3.19 -6.14 -28.32
CA PRO A 19 -4.39 -5.55 -28.91
C PRO A 19 -5.53 -5.52 -27.87
N VAL A 20 -6.23 -4.39 -27.82
CA VAL A 20 -7.39 -4.16 -26.96
C VAL A 20 -8.59 -3.84 -27.84
N VAL A 21 -9.64 -4.63 -27.71
CA VAL A 21 -10.90 -4.43 -28.41
C VAL A 21 -11.94 -3.90 -27.44
N LEU A 22 -12.49 -2.73 -27.74
CA LEU A 22 -13.56 -2.09 -26.98
C LEU A 22 -14.86 -2.29 -27.73
N PRO A 23 -15.88 -2.96 -27.17
CA PRO A 23 -17.18 -3.06 -27.81
C PRO A 23 -17.81 -1.68 -27.89
N GLY A 24 -18.36 -1.35 -29.07
CA GLY A 24 -19.10 -0.10 -29.28
C GLY A 24 -20.39 -0.09 -28.43
N ARG A 25 -20.74 1.07 -27.91
CA ARG A 25 -22.06 1.32 -27.30
C ARG A 25 -23.01 1.79 -28.41
N GLY A 26 -23.87 0.92 -28.92
CA GLY A 26 -24.88 1.30 -29.90
C GLY A 26 -25.83 0.15 -30.16
N ALA A 27 -27.12 0.47 -30.41
CA ALA A 27 -28.17 -0.47 -30.76
C ALA A 27 -28.12 -0.90 -32.23
N GLU A 28 -27.10 -0.50 -33.00
CA GLU A 28 -26.90 -0.92 -34.35
C GLU A 28 -26.31 -2.33 -34.42
N LEU A 29 -26.89 -3.20 -35.23
CA LEU A 29 -26.47 -4.58 -35.49
C LEU A 29 -25.00 -4.70 -35.99
N LEU A 30 -24.37 -3.59 -36.32
CA LEU A 30 -22.97 -3.43 -36.71
C LEU A 30 -22.26 -2.44 -35.77
N GLY A 31 -22.50 -2.56 -34.46
CA GLY A 31 -21.82 -1.75 -33.46
C GLY A 31 -20.29 -1.85 -33.63
N GLY A 32 -19.69 -0.81 -34.18
CA GLY A 32 -18.27 -0.77 -34.52
C GLY A 32 -17.40 -0.99 -33.29
N SER A 33 -16.77 -2.15 -33.21
CA SER A 33 -15.75 -2.37 -32.19
C SER A 33 -14.53 -1.46 -32.48
N ARG A 34 -14.12 -0.67 -31.52
CA ARG A 34 -12.86 0.07 -31.62
C ARG A 34 -11.70 -0.84 -31.24
N ARG A 35 -10.72 -0.91 -32.11
CA ARG A 35 -9.46 -1.63 -31.84
C ARG A 35 -8.38 -0.60 -31.56
N THR A 36 -7.60 -0.87 -30.54
CA THR A 36 -6.38 -0.12 -30.18
C THR A 36 -5.35 -1.12 -29.66
N GLU A 37 -4.16 -0.65 -29.41
CA GLU A 37 -3.11 -1.43 -28.76
C GLU A 37 -2.74 -0.77 -27.46
N LEU A 38 -2.41 -1.58 -26.47
CA LEU A 38 -1.77 -1.15 -25.23
C LEU A 38 -0.32 -1.57 -25.31
N THR A 39 0.59 -0.63 -25.26
CA THR A 39 2.02 -0.87 -25.33
C THR A 39 2.64 -1.09 -23.94
N ARG A 40 3.77 -1.78 -23.91
CA ARG A 40 4.56 -1.93 -22.69
C ARG A 40 4.98 -0.58 -22.12
N ALA A 41 5.46 0.33 -22.97
CA ALA A 41 5.89 1.66 -22.56
C ALA A 41 4.78 2.46 -21.86
N GLU A 42 3.54 2.38 -22.37
CA GLU A 42 2.38 3.02 -21.72
C GLU A 42 2.09 2.39 -20.33
N VAL A 43 2.15 1.06 -20.25
CA VAL A 43 1.93 0.35 -18.97
C VAL A 43 3.03 0.68 -17.96
N GLU A 44 4.29 0.70 -18.37
CA GLU A 44 5.42 1.03 -17.51
C GLU A 44 5.35 2.50 -17.07
N SER A 45 5.12 3.43 -17.97
CA SER A 45 4.95 4.85 -17.61
C SER A 45 3.78 5.07 -16.65
N ALA A 46 2.61 4.49 -16.94
CA ALA A 46 1.44 4.71 -16.11
C ALA A 46 1.51 3.99 -14.76
N LEU A 47 2.06 2.79 -14.70
CA LEU A 47 2.03 1.96 -13.50
C LEU A 47 3.36 1.94 -12.75
N VAL A 48 4.50 1.76 -13.44
CA VAL A 48 5.79 1.73 -12.75
C VAL A 48 6.17 3.13 -12.31
N ASP A 49 6.16 4.11 -13.21
CA ASP A 49 6.54 5.48 -12.87
C ASP A 49 5.45 6.19 -12.04
N GLY A 50 4.17 5.86 -12.28
CA GLY A 50 3.06 6.45 -11.53
C GLY A 50 2.95 5.95 -10.09
N PHE A 51 3.14 4.65 -9.85
CA PHE A 51 2.99 4.06 -8.50
C PHE A 51 4.32 3.80 -7.79
N PHE A 52 5.41 3.67 -8.53
CA PHE A 52 6.74 3.42 -7.99
C PHE A 52 7.77 4.42 -8.53
N PRO A 53 7.53 5.74 -8.44
CA PRO A 53 8.50 6.72 -8.91
C PRO A 53 9.83 6.58 -8.18
N CYS A 54 10.92 6.87 -8.87
CA CYS A 54 12.22 7.05 -8.23
C CYS A 54 12.18 8.33 -7.41
N VAL A 55 12.31 8.22 -6.10
CA VAL A 55 12.25 9.34 -5.15
C VAL A 55 13.37 9.24 -4.14
N GLU A 56 13.72 10.37 -3.55
CA GLU A 56 14.69 10.43 -2.47
C GLU A 56 14.17 9.78 -1.17
N ALA A 57 15.06 9.31 -0.32
CA ALA A 57 14.75 8.74 0.98
C ALA A 57 13.96 9.69 1.91
N THR A 58 14.10 10.99 1.70
CA THR A 58 13.40 12.05 2.43
C THR A 58 12.02 12.37 1.90
N ALA A 59 11.62 11.77 0.77
CA ALA A 59 10.32 12.02 0.16
C ALA A 59 9.16 11.66 1.10
N ARG A 60 8.09 12.44 1.01
CA ARG A 60 6.87 12.24 1.80
C ARG A 60 5.67 12.18 0.87
N PRO A 61 4.65 11.38 1.22
CA PRO A 61 3.39 11.37 0.48
C PRO A 61 2.73 12.74 0.48
N ALA A 62 2.13 13.10 -0.65
CA ALA A 62 1.31 14.30 -0.74
C ALA A 62 0.07 14.15 0.15
N THR A 63 -0.23 15.20 0.91
CA THR A 63 -1.45 15.27 1.72
C THR A 63 -2.50 16.08 0.97
N ARG A 64 -3.76 15.64 0.99
CA ARG A 64 -4.85 16.48 0.48
C ARG A 64 -5.02 17.67 1.42
N PRO A 65 -5.17 18.89 0.88
CA PRO A 65 -5.64 20.02 1.69
C PRO A 65 -6.98 19.62 2.32
N ARG A 66 -7.14 19.88 3.62
CA ARG A 66 -8.44 19.76 4.28
C ARG A 66 -9.31 20.93 3.79
N SER A 67 -10.00 20.74 2.66
CA SER A 67 -11.11 21.62 2.31
C SER A 67 -12.33 21.20 3.13
N GLY A 68 -13.06 22.16 3.71
CA GLY A 68 -14.17 21.91 4.63
C GLY A 68 -15.39 21.19 4.06
N LEU A 69 -15.35 20.79 2.79
CA LEU A 69 -16.29 19.87 2.17
C LEU A 69 -15.64 18.48 2.20
N ALA A 70 -16.00 17.66 3.19
CA ALA A 70 -15.64 16.26 3.24
C ALA A 70 -16.17 15.57 1.96
N GLN A 71 -15.27 15.21 1.05
CA GLN A 71 -15.63 14.39 -0.10
C GLN A 71 -16.06 13.02 0.44
N LEU A 72 -17.34 12.71 0.30
CA LEU A 72 -17.86 11.36 0.41
C LEU A 72 -17.17 10.49 -0.65
N GLY A 73 -16.16 9.74 -0.27
CA GLY A 73 -15.42 8.83 -1.12
C GLY A 73 -14.66 7.81 -0.29
N LEU A 74 -14.26 6.72 -0.92
CA LEU A 74 -13.45 5.71 -0.27
C LEU A 74 -12.13 6.35 0.25
N PRO A 75 -11.65 5.96 1.45
CA PRO A 75 -10.48 6.56 2.10
C PRO A 75 -9.17 6.06 1.48
N TYR A 76 -9.02 6.25 0.16
CA TYR A 76 -7.74 5.99 -0.50
C TYR A 76 -6.70 7.05 -0.13
N ALA A 77 -5.43 6.62 -0.10
CA ALA A 77 -4.32 7.55 0.05
C ALA A 77 -4.36 8.62 -1.05
N ALA A 78 -4.12 9.86 -0.69
CA ALA A 78 -4.12 10.97 -1.64
C ALA A 78 -2.99 10.86 -2.68
N ASP A 79 -1.86 10.31 -2.26
CA ASP A 79 -0.68 10.07 -3.10
C ASP A 79 -0.63 8.59 -3.50
N PRO A 80 -0.64 8.26 -4.79
CA PRO A 80 -0.54 6.87 -5.26
C PRO A 80 0.88 6.31 -5.18
N ALA A 81 1.90 7.15 -4.94
CA ALA A 81 3.31 6.77 -5.00
C ALA A 81 3.73 5.88 -3.82
N ILE A 82 3.77 4.57 -4.03
CA ILE A 82 4.13 3.56 -3.03
C ILE A 82 5.52 3.83 -2.45
N THR A 83 6.48 4.24 -3.28
CA THR A 83 7.84 4.54 -2.85
C THR A 83 7.92 5.71 -1.86
N ARG A 84 7.07 6.75 -1.98
CA ARG A 84 6.96 7.83 -1.00
C ARG A 84 6.41 7.34 0.34
N HIS A 85 5.40 6.47 0.29
CA HIS A 85 4.86 5.84 1.51
C HIS A 85 5.89 4.95 2.19
N LEU A 86 6.69 4.20 1.41
CA LEU A 86 7.78 3.38 1.94
C LEU A 86 8.86 4.25 2.61
N ALA A 87 9.30 5.34 1.98
CA ALA A 87 10.26 6.27 2.58
C ALA A 87 9.73 6.85 3.89
N ALA A 88 8.48 7.30 3.91
CA ALA A 88 7.84 7.81 5.12
C ALA A 88 7.68 6.75 6.21
N PHE A 89 7.40 5.50 5.85
CA PHE A 89 7.34 4.39 6.79
C PHE A 89 8.69 4.10 7.42
N LEU A 90 9.73 3.92 6.62
CA LEU A 90 11.08 3.61 7.11
C LEU A 90 11.64 4.76 7.98
N ALA A 91 11.37 6.01 7.63
CA ALA A 91 11.77 7.17 8.43
C ALA A 91 11.09 7.19 9.82
N ARG A 92 9.80 6.86 9.89
CA ARG A 92 9.10 6.79 11.18
C ARG A 92 9.62 5.66 12.07
N GLN A 93 10.03 4.55 11.48
CA GLN A 93 10.55 3.40 12.23
C GLN A 93 12.01 3.61 12.68
N ALA A 94 12.75 4.55 12.05
CA ALA A 94 14.15 4.80 12.40
C ALA A 94 14.32 5.23 13.85
N ALA A 95 13.45 6.11 14.35
CA ALA A 95 13.50 6.56 15.74
C ALA A 95 13.22 5.43 16.73
N ALA A 96 12.24 4.59 16.46
CA ALA A 96 11.91 3.44 17.28
C ALA A 96 13.04 2.39 17.27
N ALA A 97 13.65 2.16 16.11
CA ALA A 97 14.77 1.23 15.95
C ALA A 97 16.03 1.73 16.68
N ALA A 98 16.31 3.03 16.64
CA ALA A 98 17.43 3.64 17.38
C ALA A 98 17.26 3.48 18.89
N ALA A 99 16.05 3.60 19.43
CA ALA A 99 15.75 3.34 20.83
C ALA A 99 15.99 1.86 21.24
N LEU A 100 16.02 0.94 20.28
CA LEU A 100 16.34 -0.48 20.46
C LEU A 100 17.81 -0.82 20.13
N GLY A 101 18.66 0.20 19.95
CA GLY A 101 20.10 0.02 19.69
C GLY A 101 20.45 -0.15 18.20
N ALA A 102 19.54 0.08 17.27
CA ALA A 102 19.87 0.11 15.85
C ALA A 102 20.74 1.35 15.53
N PRO A 103 21.61 1.27 14.48
CA PRO A 103 22.38 2.42 14.04
C PRO A 103 21.48 3.63 13.75
N ALA A 104 21.87 4.79 14.27
CA ALA A 104 21.15 6.03 13.97
C ALA A 104 21.23 6.35 12.48
N GLY A 105 20.12 6.75 11.89
CA GLY A 105 20.02 7.09 10.48
C GLY A 105 18.70 7.77 10.16
N ALA A 106 18.60 8.36 8.98
CA ALA A 106 17.37 8.99 8.51
C ALA A 106 16.25 7.97 8.21
N LEU A 107 16.62 6.73 7.94
CA LEU A 107 15.73 5.62 7.65
C LEU A 107 16.11 4.39 8.46
N LEU A 108 15.10 3.57 8.81
CA LEU A 108 15.35 2.19 9.17
C LEU A 108 16.00 1.46 7.99
N ARG A 109 17.09 0.74 8.24
CA ARG A 109 17.83 -0.03 7.23
C ARG A 109 17.33 -1.47 7.20
N PRO A 110 16.39 -1.85 6.33
CA PRO A 110 15.96 -3.23 6.22
C PRO A 110 17.07 -4.09 5.64
N THR A 111 17.31 -5.24 6.23
CA THR A 111 18.28 -6.23 5.75
C THR A 111 17.66 -7.25 4.79
N HIS A 112 16.37 -7.49 4.96
CA HIS A 112 15.60 -8.47 4.20
C HIS A 112 14.27 -7.91 3.72
N LEU A 113 13.82 -8.36 2.56
CA LEU A 113 12.54 -7.99 1.95
C LEU A 113 11.80 -9.24 1.51
N LEU A 114 10.55 -9.36 1.90
CA LEU A 114 9.64 -10.40 1.43
C LEU A 114 8.54 -9.77 0.59
N PHE A 115 8.42 -10.22 -0.65
CA PHE A 115 7.31 -9.82 -1.52
C PHE A 115 6.11 -10.73 -1.32
N ASN A 116 4.93 -10.13 -1.18
CA ASN A 116 3.66 -10.84 -1.06
C ASN A 116 2.53 -10.09 -1.80
N GLY A 117 1.48 -10.83 -2.16
CA GLY A 117 0.31 -10.28 -2.85
C GLY A 117 0.44 -10.20 -4.36
N GLY A 118 -0.71 -10.09 -5.05
CA GLY A 118 -0.79 -10.20 -6.49
C GLY A 118 -0.08 -9.09 -7.26
N VAL A 119 0.02 -7.88 -6.71
CA VAL A 119 0.70 -6.73 -7.35
C VAL A 119 2.19 -7.03 -7.55
N THR A 120 2.81 -7.68 -6.57
CA THR A 120 4.24 -8.00 -6.61
C THR A 120 4.60 -9.20 -7.50
N LYS A 121 3.63 -9.79 -8.19
CA LYS A 121 3.90 -10.78 -9.24
C LYS A 121 4.60 -10.18 -10.46
N ALA A 122 4.36 -8.90 -10.75
CA ALA A 122 4.98 -8.21 -11.87
C ALA A 122 6.47 -7.95 -11.58
N PRO A 123 7.41 -8.49 -12.38
CA PRO A 123 8.84 -8.29 -12.17
C PRO A 123 9.22 -6.80 -12.15
N ALA A 124 8.67 -6.00 -13.07
CA ALA A 124 8.95 -4.58 -13.19
C ALA A 124 8.69 -3.79 -11.88
N PHE A 125 7.64 -4.14 -11.12
CA PHE A 125 7.37 -3.49 -9.84
C PHE A 125 8.37 -3.89 -8.76
N ARG A 126 8.75 -5.17 -8.71
CA ARG A 126 9.75 -5.67 -7.76
C ARG A 126 11.12 -5.06 -8.02
N GLU A 127 11.54 -5.05 -9.28
CA GLU A 127 12.82 -4.50 -9.72
C GLU A 127 12.91 -3.01 -9.41
N ARG A 128 11.86 -2.23 -9.74
CA ARG A 128 11.81 -0.80 -9.43
C ARG A 128 11.87 -0.55 -7.92
N LEU A 129 11.09 -1.29 -7.13
CA LEU A 129 11.10 -1.13 -5.68
C LEU A 129 12.47 -1.46 -5.08
N LEU A 130 13.11 -2.53 -5.55
CA LEU A 130 14.45 -2.92 -5.13
C LEU A 130 15.49 -1.87 -5.53
N ALA A 131 15.42 -1.34 -6.75
CA ALA A 131 16.33 -0.30 -7.23
C ALA A 131 16.24 0.95 -6.35
N VAL A 132 15.02 1.42 -6.05
CA VAL A 132 14.80 2.59 -5.20
C VAL A 132 15.30 2.34 -3.77
N LEU A 133 14.92 1.22 -3.16
CA LEU A 133 15.31 0.90 -1.79
C LEU A 133 16.83 0.72 -1.65
N ASN A 134 17.45 -0.02 -2.56
CA ASN A 134 18.90 -0.22 -2.55
C ASN A 134 19.66 1.07 -2.85
N GLY A 135 19.10 1.98 -3.66
CA GLY A 135 19.65 3.32 -3.85
C GLY A 135 19.71 4.11 -2.54
N TRP A 136 18.64 4.07 -1.73
CA TRP A 136 18.63 4.71 -0.41
C TRP A 136 19.63 4.06 0.55
N LEU A 137 19.69 2.73 0.58
CA LEU A 137 20.63 2.00 1.43
C LEU A 137 22.09 2.30 1.06
N ALA A 138 22.40 2.34 -0.24
CA ALA A 138 23.74 2.66 -0.72
C ALA A 138 24.15 4.09 -0.36
N ALA A 139 23.25 5.07 -0.50
CA ALA A 139 23.47 6.46 -0.09
C ALA A 139 23.74 6.60 1.42
N ASP A 140 23.22 5.67 2.22
CA ASP A 140 23.40 5.62 3.67
C ASP A 140 24.52 4.65 4.09
N GLY A 141 25.34 4.15 3.15
CA GLY A 141 26.46 3.24 3.40
C GLY A 141 26.05 1.83 3.86
N ALA A 142 24.81 1.44 3.64
CA ALA A 142 24.28 0.12 4.02
C ALA A 142 24.34 -0.87 2.85
N PRO A 143 24.47 -2.19 3.11
CA PRO A 143 24.43 -3.21 2.08
C PRO A 143 23.03 -3.30 1.45
N PRO A 144 22.93 -3.82 0.21
CA PRO A 144 21.65 -4.03 -0.44
C PRO A 144 20.79 -5.04 0.32
N VAL A 145 19.47 -4.84 0.24
CA VAL A 145 18.50 -5.73 0.87
C VAL A 145 18.52 -7.12 0.22
N ARG A 146 18.46 -8.17 1.05
CA ARG A 146 18.30 -9.54 0.57
C ARG A 146 16.82 -9.85 0.36
N VAL A 147 16.45 -10.28 -0.83
CA VAL A 147 15.10 -10.78 -1.09
C VAL A 147 14.96 -12.18 -0.52
N LEU A 148 13.99 -12.36 0.37
CA LEU A 148 13.64 -13.67 0.89
C LEU A 148 12.83 -14.46 -0.14
N PRO A 149 13.03 -15.79 -0.23
CA PRO A 149 12.17 -16.63 -1.03
C PRO A 149 10.74 -16.50 -0.49
N GLY A 150 9.82 -16.12 -1.36
CA GLY A 150 8.41 -15.96 -1.03
C GLY A 150 7.65 -17.26 -1.28
N GLU A 151 6.53 -17.41 -0.59
CA GLU A 151 5.51 -18.38 -0.94
C GLU A 151 4.70 -17.91 -2.16
N ASP A 152 3.79 -18.75 -2.62
CA ASP A 152 2.84 -18.39 -3.68
C ASP A 152 2.01 -17.17 -3.26
N PRO A 153 2.12 -16.03 -3.95
CA PRO A 153 1.42 -14.80 -3.59
C PRO A 153 -0.12 -14.93 -3.59
N ASP A 154 -0.67 -15.90 -4.31
CA ASP A 154 -2.11 -16.15 -4.35
C ASP A 154 -2.61 -16.89 -3.11
N LEU A 155 -1.78 -17.76 -2.55
CA LEU A 155 -2.13 -18.61 -1.42
C LEU A 155 -1.64 -18.06 -0.07
N ALA A 156 -0.77 -17.07 -0.06
CA ALA A 156 -0.13 -16.57 1.16
C ALA A 156 -1.14 -16.11 2.23
N VAL A 157 -2.21 -15.41 1.83
CA VAL A 157 -3.26 -14.96 2.75
C VAL A 157 -4.03 -16.14 3.33
N ALA A 158 -4.42 -17.11 2.51
CA ALA A 158 -5.15 -18.29 2.96
C ALA A 158 -4.31 -19.15 3.92
N ARG A 159 -3.04 -19.34 3.62
CA ARG A 159 -2.09 -20.05 4.49
C ARG A 159 -1.86 -19.31 5.79
N GLY A 160 -1.71 -17.97 5.72
CA GLY A 160 -1.59 -17.11 6.90
C GLY A 160 -2.81 -17.20 7.81
N ALA A 161 -4.02 -17.21 7.26
CA ALA A 161 -5.26 -17.37 8.02
C ALA A 161 -5.34 -18.74 8.69
N ALA A 162 -4.97 -19.82 7.99
CA ALA A 162 -4.92 -21.17 8.56
C ALA A 162 -3.88 -21.27 9.70
N TYR A 163 -2.69 -20.70 9.48
CA TYR A 163 -1.64 -20.63 10.49
C TYR A 163 -2.08 -19.81 11.72
N PHE A 164 -2.73 -18.68 11.53
CA PHE A 164 -3.26 -17.87 12.62
C PHE A 164 -4.27 -18.63 13.49
N ALA A 165 -5.13 -19.45 12.86
CA ALA A 165 -6.05 -20.32 13.62
C ALA A 165 -5.30 -21.34 14.51
N LEU A 166 -4.17 -21.89 14.05
CA LEU A 166 -3.31 -22.76 14.86
C LEU A 166 -2.64 -21.99 16.02
N VAL A 167 -2.14 -20.80 15.73
CA VAL A 167 -1.51 -19.91 16.73
C VAL A 167 -2.51 -19.55 17.84
N ARG A 168 -3.75 -19.27 17.51
CA ARG A 168 -4.82 -19.03 18.52
C ARG A 168 -5.11 -20.24 19.41
N ARG A 169 -4.77 -21.44 18.96
CA ARG A 169 -4.82 -22.67 19.74
C ARG A 169 -3.53 -22.98 20.50
N GLY A 170 -2.63 -22.01 20.62
CA GLY A 170 -1.34 -22.16 21.29
C GLY A 170 -0.28 -22.94 20.51
N ARG A 171 -0.46 -23.14 19.19
CA ARG A 171 0.46 -23.89 18.33
C ARG A 171 1.15 -22.93 17.35
N GLY A 172 2.46 -22.81 17.42
CA GLY A 172 3.25 -21.96 16.53
C GLY A 172 3.65 -20.62 17.14
N LEU A 173 4.29 -19.77 16.32
CA LEU A 173 4.78 -18.45 16.71
C LEU A 173 3.68 -17.40 16.47
N ARG A 174 3.28 -16.70 17.53
CA ARG A 174 2.38 -15.55 17.41
C ARG A 174 3.19 -14.29 17.10
N ILE A 175 2.95 -13.70 15.95
CA ILE A 175 3.42 -12.33 15.67
C ILE A 175 2.47 -11.39 16.40
N ARG A 176 3.01 -10.65 17.37
CA ARG A 176 2.25 -9.62 18.08
C ARG A 176 2.35 -8.32 17.28
N GLY A 177 1.22 -7.66 17.14
CA GLY A 177 1.13 -6.36 16.48
C GLY A 177 0.00 -5.56 17.11
N GLY A 178 0.22 -4.28 17.26
CA GLY A 178 -0.79 -3.37 17.75
C GLY A 178 -1.49 -2.60 16.65
N THR A 179 -2.55 -1.90 17.00
CA THR A 179 -3.26 -1.00 16.10
C THR A 179 -2.32 0.05 15.52
N ALA A 180 -2.34 0.22 14.19
CA ALA A 180 -1.51 1.20 13.49
C ALA A 180 -1.97 2.66 13.71
N ARG A 181 -3.14 2.86 14.33
CA ARG A 181 -3.77 4.16 14.62
C ARG A 181 -4.57 4.05 15.90
N ALA A 182 -4.80 5.18 16.55
CA ALA A 182 -5.84 5.29 17.57
C ALA A 182 -7.22 5.42 16.88
N TYR A 183 -8.23 4.78 17.45
CA TYR A 183 -9.61 4.83 16.96
C TYR A 183 -10.48 5.52 18.00
N TYR A 184 -11.29 6.46 17.53
CA TYR A 184 -12.19 7.26 18.35
C TYR A 184 -13.62 7.12 17.86
N VAL A 185 -14.57 7.11 18.78
CA VAL A 185 -15.99 7.22 18.49
C VAL A 185 -16.45 8.60 18.96
N GLY A 186 -17.17 9.30 18.08
CA GLY A 186 -17.79 10.57 18.41
C GLY A 186 -19.06 10.31 19.24
N ILE A 187 -19.13 10.92 20.41
CA ILE A 187 -20.32 10.92 21.25
C ILE A 187 -20.90 12.34 21.23
N GLU A 188 -22.11 12.46 20.72
CA GLU A 188 -22.83 13.74 20.77
C GLU A 188 -23.19 14.09 22.23
N SER A 189 -22.97 15.35 22.60
CA SER A 189 -23.35 15.83 23.90
C SER A 189 -24.88 15.89 24.02
N PRO A 190 -25.48 15.51 25.17
CA PRO A 190 -26.93 15.55 25.37
C PRO A 190 -27.47 16.96 25.55
N THR A 191 -26.98 17.92 24.79
CA THR A 191 -27.50 19.28 24.78
C THR A 191 -28.71 19.38 23.88
N PRO A 192 -29.74 20.16 24.23
CA PRO A 192 -30.92 20.37 23.39
C PRO A 192 -30.49 20.83 21.97
N ALA A 193 -31.08 20.22 20.94
CA ALA A 193 -30.82 20.61 19.57
C ALA A 193 -31.24 22.06 19.33
N VAL A 194 -30.30 22.94 18.96
CA VAL A 194 -30.55 24.30 18.55
C VAL A 194 -30.52 24.33 17.03
N PRO A 195 -31.61 24.82 16.36
CA PRO A 195 -31.62 24.90 14.91
C PRO A 195 -30.45 25.74 14.38
N GLY A 196 -29.64 25.11 13.48
CA GLY A 196 -28.47 25.73 12.87
C GLY A 196 -27.14 25.61 13.64
N LEU A 197 -27.14 24.93 14.81
CA LEU A 197 -25.92 24.59 15.54
C LEU A 197 -25.76 23.07 15.58
N GLU A 198 -24.59 22.59 15.17
CA GLU A 198 -24.23 21.17 15.36
C GLU A 198 -23.95 20.90 16.85
N ALA A 199 -24.43 19.77 17.34
CA ALA A 199 -24.18 19.36 18.72
C ALA A 199 -22.66 19.14 18.92
N PRO A 200 -22.09 19.60 20.07
CA PRO A 200 -20.68 19.33 20.34
C PRO A 200 -20.43 17.84 20.48
N VAL A 201 -19.42 17.35 19.77
CA VAL A 201 -19.02 15.94 19.75
C VAL A 201 -17.77 15.76 20.59
N THR A 202 -17.81 14.84 21.56
CA THR A 202 -16.66 14.42 22.34
C THR A 202 -16.09 13.14 21.74
N ALA A 203 -14.78 13.09 21.51
CA ALA A 203 -14.10 11.91 21.00
C ALA A 203 -13.71 10.97 22.13
N LEU A 204 -14.35 9.78 22.18
CA LEU A 204 -13.97 8.70 23.09
C LEU A 204 -12.98 7.78 22.37
N CYS A 205 -11.77 7.59 22.92
CA CYS A 205 -10.81 6.63 22.40
C CYS A 205 -11.26 5.20 22.73
N VAL A 206 -11.59 4.42 21.70
CA VAL A 206 -12.01 3.01 21.87
C VAL A 206 -10.87 2.03 21.63
N ALA A 207 -9.83 2.43 20.90
CA ALA A 207 -8.60 1.67 20.73
C ALA A 207 -7.41 2.62 20.60
N PRO A 208 -6.54 2.73 21.59
CA PRO A 208 -5.32 3.52 21.49
C PRO A 208 -4.36 2.96 20.44
N PHE A 209 -3.41 3.79 20.02
CA PHE A 209 -2.31 3.33 19.17
C PHE A 209 -1.53 2.20 19.87
N GLY A 210 -1.21 1.14 19.13
CA GLY A 210 -0.40 0.03 19.63
C GLY A 210 -1.14 -1.01 20.47
N VAL A 211 -2.46 -0.92 20.61
CA VAL A 211 -3.26 -1.93 21.32
C VAL A 211 -3.20 -3.25 20.58
N GLU A 212 -2.77 -4.30 21.28
CA GLU A 212 -2.73 -5.66 20.73
C GLU A 212 -4.13 -6.27 20.65
N GLU A 213 -4.34 -7.16 19.67
CA GLU A 213 -5.56 -7.94 19.52
C GLU A 213 -5.83 -8.78 20.79
N GLY A 214 -7.03 -8.68 21.30
CA GLY A 214 -7.45 -9.40 22.52
C GLY A 214 -7.08 -8.72 23.84
N SER A 215 -6.54 -7.48 23.79
CA SER A 215 -6.42 -6.67 24.98
C SER A 215 -7.80 -6.33 25.55
N PRO A 216 -7.98 -6.32 26.86
CA PRO A 216 -9.23 -5.85 27.45
C PRO A 216 -9.47 -4.38 27.09
N PRO A 217 -10.73 -3.96 26.97
CA PRO A 217 -11.09 -2.57 26.65
C PRO A 217 -10.69 -1.59 27.75
#